data_57b2a8535853d073813d426e158b1cbf
#
_entry.id   57b2a8535853d073813d426e158b1cbf
#
_cell.length_a   1.000
_cell.length_b   1.000
_cell.length_c   1.000
_cell.angle_alpha   90.00
_cell.angle_beta   90.00
_cell.angle_gamma   90.00
#
_symmetry.space_group_name_H-M   'P 1'
#
loop_
_entity.id
_entity.type
_entity.pdbx_description
1 polymer ?
#
loop_
_entity_poly.entity_id
_entity_poly.type
_entity_poly.pdbx_seq_one_letter_code
_entity_poly.pdbx_strand_id
1 'polypeptide(L)'
;VKRQEFTFIKKNIGEKETAFTTNLETYMKQYRSIFLKMDIEGGEYDWFKFLNKDESTRNLLDNVTQIVLEIHSLNVQNEQAKSLLKLLFEYFYAIHIHGNNACWFSTPEPDGCQFFNVFEITLLNKRCFNIIEPSNEEFPTNYDMKNTLHNQELYLYTYPFYERIVRCDYDVYKISPWNSVYNDKFEFDI
;
A
#
# COMPACT_ATOMS: atom_id res chain seq x y z
N VAL A 1 7.19 6.66 33.54
CA VAL A 1 6.98 6.77 32.09
C VAL A 1 8.30 7.24 31.50
N LYS A 2 9.00 6.41 30.70
CA LYS A 2 10.19 6.85 29.95
C LYS A 2 9.74 7.95 28.99
N ARG A 3 10.40 9.09 28.97
CA ARG A 3 10.19 10.11 27.95
C ARG A 3 10.47 9.48 26.59
N GLN A 4 9.53 9.60 25.66
CA GLN A 4 9.80 9.29 24.26
C GLN A 4 10.82 10.32 23.75
N GLU A 5 11.93 9.84 23.24
CA GLU A 5 12.93 10.69 22.60
C GLU A 5 12.52 10.83 21.12
N PHE A 6 12.39 12.07 20.68
CA PHE A 6 12.14 12.40 19.29
C PHE A 6 13.44 12.92 18.68
N THR A 7 13.79 12.35 17.54
CA THR A 7 14.90 12.84 16.72
C THR A 7 14.37 13.37 15.41
N PHE A 8 14.60 14.64 15.14
CA PHE A 8 14.28 15.24 13.84
C PHE A 8 15.49 15.16 12.91
N ILE A 9 15.28 14.59 11.71
CA ILE A 9 16.31 14.48 10.69
C ILE A 9 15.83 15.20 9.45
N LYS A 10 16.50 16.28 9.08
CA LYS A 10 16.16 17.11 7.92
C LYS A 10 16.73 16.51 6.64
N LYS A 11 16.08 15.44 6.14
CA LYS A 11 16.38 14.78 4.88
C LYS A 11 15.10 14.39 4.17
N ASN A 12 15.11 14.40 2.86
CA ASN A 12 14.07 13.80 2.04
C ASN A 12 14.31 12.28 1.95
N ILE A 13 13.25 11.51 1.75
CA ILE A 13 13.38 10.10 1.38
C ILE A 13 13.77 10.01 -0.10
N GLY A 14 14.63 9.05 -0.44
CA GLY A 14 15.08 8.86 -1.81
C GLY A 14 15.84 7.54 -2.00
N GLU A 15 16.29 7.28 -3.21
CA GLU A 15 17.01 6.04 -3.54
C GLU A 15 18.38 5.94 -2.86
N LYS A 16 19.04 7.08 -2.62
CA LYS A 16 20.43 7.14 -2.17
C LYS A 16 20.58 7.90 -0.87
N GLU A 17 21.51 7.45 -0.03
CA GLU A 17 21.95 8.21 1.14
C GLU A 17 22.90 9.34 0.73
N THR A 18 22.54 10.58 1.08
CA THR A 18 23.32 11.80 0.82
C THR A 18 23.24 12.76 2.02
N ALA A 19 23.79 13.95 1.89
CA ALA A 19 23.60 15.00 2.90
C ALA A 19 22.12 15.44 3.02
N PHE A 20 21.35 15.33 1.94
CA PHE A 20 19.97 15.86 1.83
C PHE A 20 18.90 14.78 1.69
N THR A 21 19.30 13.54 1.42
CA THR A 21 18.39 12.40 1.22
C THR A 21 18.80 11.20 2.08
N THR A 22 17.82 10.37 2.44
CA THR A 22 18.02 9.07 3.08
C THR A 22 17.15 8.01 2.40
N ASN A 23 17.68 6.80 2.28
CA ASN A 23 16.92 5.63 1.87
C ASN A 23 16.44 4.79 3.06
N LEU A 24 16.59 5.29 4.27
CA LEU A 24 16.25 4.66 5.54
C LEU A 24 17.10 3.42 5.91
N GLU A 25 18.04 3.01 5.09
CA GLU A 25 18.84 1.78 5.29
C GLU A 25 19.49 1.72 6.67
N THR A 26 20.12 2.82 7.10
CA THR A 26 20.80 2.90 8.40
C THR A 26 19.83 2.62 9.55
N TYR A 27 18.63 3.21 9.50
CA TYR A 27 17.61 3.04 10.54
C TYR A 27 17.01 1.63 10.48
N MET A 28 16.72 1.13 9.29
CA MET A 28 16.17 -0.22 9.10
C MET A 28 17.15 -1.31 9.56
N LYS A 29 18.47 -1.07 9.48
CA LYS A 29 19.47 -1.98 10.04
C LYS A 29 19.60 -1.88 11.57
N GLN A 30 19.39 -0.69 12.12
CA GLN A 30 19.57 -0.42 13.55
C GLN A 30 18.43 -0.99 14.41
N TYR A 31 17.20 -0.96 13.90
CA TYR A 31 16.01 -1.34 14.66
C TYR A 31 15.39 -2.63 14.12
N ARG A 32 14.75 -3.41 15.02
CA ARG A 32 14.17 -4.73 14.71
C ARG A 32 12.64 -4.76 14.74
N SER A 33 12.01 -3.68 15.17
CA SER A 33 10.56 -3.56 15.24
C SER A 33 10.21 -2.12 14.87
N ILE A 34 10.01 -1.88 13.60
CA ILE A 34 9.81 -0.56 13.03
C ILE A 34 8.34 -0.41 12.67
N PHE A 35 7.70 0.64 13.18
CA PHE A 35 6.49 1.20 12.62
C PHE A 35 6.90 2.30 11.63
N LEU A 36 6.53 2.15 10.38
CA LEU A 36 6.85 3.12 9.33
C LEU A 36 5.58 3.79 8.84
N LYS A 37 5.47 5.11 9.00
CA LYS A 37 4.49 5.93 8.26
C LYS A 37 5.22 6.68 7.16
N MET A 38 4.70 6.59 5.95
CA MET A 38 5.28 7.25 4.77
C MET A 38 4.16 7.92 3.97
N ASP A 39 4.33 9.21 3.75
CA ASP A 39 3.46 10.08 2.99
C ASP A 39 4.38 11.19 2.47
N ILE A 40 4.91 11.03 1.25
CA ILE A 40 6.06 11.80 0.72
C ILE A 40 5.86 12.25 -0.73
N GLU A 41 4.59 12.37 -1.13
CA GLU A 41 4.18 13.06 -2.36
C GLU A 41 4.87 12.52 -3.64
N GLY A 42 4.95 11.20 -3.78
CA GLY A 42 5.53 10.51 -4.94
C GLY A 42 6.98 10.03 -4.74
N GLY A 43 7.61 10.35 -3.62
CA GLY A 43 8.95 9.85 -3.25
C GLY A 43 8.98 8.36 -2.90
N GLU A 44 7.81 7.73 -2.73
CA GLU A 44 7.65 6.29 -2.46
C GLU A 44 8.34 5.44 -3.51
N TYR A 45 8.32 5.88 -4.76
CA TYR A 45 8.92 5.17 -5.89
C TYR A 45 10.46 5.20 -5.88
N ASP A 46 11.07 6.26 -5.36
CA ASP A 46 12.52 6.32 -5.20
C ASP A 46 12.99 5.43 -4.06
N TRP A 47 12.24 5.37 -2.96
CA TRP A 47 12.47 4.40 -1.90
C TRP A 47 12.30 2.96 -2.40
N PHE A 48 11.28 2.70 -3.21
CA PHE A 48 11.07 1.39 -3.84
C PHE A 48 12.23 0.97 -4.72
N LYS A 49 12.81 1.88 -5.52
CA LYS A 49 14.02 1.58 -6.33
C LYS A 49 15.18 1.11 -5.46
N PHE A 50 15.36 1.74 -4.29
CA PHE A 50 16.35 1.29 -3.32
C PHE A 50 16.05 -0.12 -2.81
N LEU A 51 14.82 -0.40 -2.38
CA LEU A 51 14.43 -1.72 -1.87
C LEU A 51 14.58 -2.82 -2.94
N ASN A 52 14.26 -2.50 -4.18
CA ASN A 52 14.29 -3.47 -5.29
C ASN A 52 15.68 -3.64 -5.93
N LYS A 53 16.69 -3.02 -5.36
CA LYS A 53 18.08 -3.09 -5.88
C LYS A 53 18.64 -4.50 -5.80
N ASP A 54 18.49 -5.17 -4.68
CA ASP A 54 18.98 -6.52 -4.42
C ASP A 54 18.24 -7.17 -3.25
N GLU A 55 18.51 -8.45 -3.02
CA GLU A 55 17.88 -9.22 -1.94
C GLU A 55 18.23 -8.65 -0.56
N SER A 56 19.44 -8.15 -0.36
CA SER A 56 19.86 -7.63 0.95
C SER A 56 19.11 -6.37 1.34
N THR A 57 18.78 -5.52 0.38
CA THR A 57 17.95 -4.33 0.60
C THR A 57 16.49 -4.69 0.83
N ARG A 58 15.96 -5.66 0.11
CA ARG A 58 14.59 -6.19 0.35
C ARG A 58 14.43 -6.79 1.74
N ASN A 59 15.41 -7.55 2.19
CA ASN A 59 15.40 -8.19 3.51
C ASN A 59 15.38 -7.18 4.68
N LEU A 60 15.64 -5.89 4.43
CA LEU A 60 15.43 -4.86 5.44
C LEU A 60 13.96 -4.71 5.85
N LEU A 61 13.04 -5.07 4.97
CA LEU A 61 11.60 -5.09 5.27
C LEU A 61 11.26 -6.08 6.40
N ASP A 62 12.09 -7.08 6.65
CA ASP A 62 11.94 -8.00 7.78
C ASP A 62 11.98 -7.30 9.14
N ASN A 63 12.62 -6.14 9.22
CA ASN A 63 12.70 -5.34 10.44
C ASN A 63 11.50 -4.39 10.62
N VAL A 64 10.65 -4.26 9.61
CA VAL A 64 9.46 -3.41 9.64
C VAL A 64 8.26 -4.24 10.04
N THR A 65 7.65 -3.93 11.17
CA THR A 65 6.49 -4.64 11.70
C THR A 65 5.19 -4.20 11.03
N GLN A 66 5.07 -2.91 10.79
CA GLN A 66 3.89 -2.29 10.21
C GLN A 66 4.28 -1.13 9.32
N ILE A 67 3.56 -0.97 8.22
CA ILE A 67 3.65 0.20 7.33
C ILE A 67 2.27 0.84 7.22
N VAL A 68 2.22 2.17 7.31
CA VAL A 68 1.11 3.01 6.85
C VAL A 68 1.66 3.85 5.73
N LEU A 69 1.20 3.63 4.53
CA LEU A 69 1.76 4.22 3.31
C LEU A 69 0.67 4.92 2.53
N GLU A 70 0.90 6.18 2.15
CA GLU A 70 0.13 6.84 1.10
C GLU A 70 0.89 6.72 -0.22
N ILE A 71 0.22 6.19 -1.24
CA ILE A 71 0.79 5.99 -2.58
C ILE A 71 0.20 7.04 -3.51
N HIS A 72 1.06 7.81 -4.16
CA HIS A 72 0.69 8.92 -5.01
C HIS A 72 0.84 8.61 -6.50
N SER A 73 0.08 9.36 -7.32
CA SER A 73 0.28 9.43 -8.78
C SER A 73 0.20 8.09 -9.52
N LEU A 74 -0.71 7.20 -9.11
CA LEU A 74 -0.88 5.91 -9.75
C LEU A 74 -1.22 6.01 -11.24
N ASN A 75 -1.95 7.04 -11.65
CA ASN A 75 -2.28 7.29 -13.05
C ASN A 75 -1.06 7.55 -13.94
N VAL A 76 0.05 8.01 -13.37
CA VAL A 76 1.30 8.31 -14.09
C VAL A 76 2.34 7.22 -13.87
N GLN A 77 2.33 6.59 -12.70
CA GLN A 77 3.34 5.64 -12.24
C GLN A 77 2.81 4.20 -12.13
N ASN A 78 1.79 3.86 -12.92
CA ASN A 78 1.06 2.60 -12.78
C ASN A 78 1.97 1.35 -12.68
N GLU A 79 2.92 1.17 -13.58
CA GLU A 79 3.81 0.01 -13.56
C GLU A 79 4.76 -0.01 -12.37
N GLN A 80 5.22 1.17 -11.93
CA GLN A 80 6.06 1.27 -10.74
C GLN A 80 5.22 1.00 -9.48
N ALA A 81 3.98 1.46 -9.43
CA ALA A 81 3.05 1.21 -8.33
C ALA A 81 2.70 -0.28 -8.23
N LYS A 82 2.39 -0.93 -9.33
CA LYS A 82 2.16 -2.40 -9.37
C LYS A 82 3.38 -3.16 -8.83
N SER A 83 4.59 -2.77 -9.27
CA SER A 83 5.82 -3.42 -8.83
C SER A 83 6.11 -3.17 -7.35
N LEU A 84 5.83 -1.96 -6.84
CA LEU A 84 5.92 -1.63 -5.42
C LEU A 84 4.95 -2.47 -4.59
N LEU A 85 3.68 -2.52 -4.97
CA LEU A 85 2.66 -3.30 -4.27
C LEU A 85 2.99 -4.79 -4.29
N LYS A 86 3.44 -5.32 -5.43
CA LYS A 86 3.88 -6.71 -5.53
C LYS A 86 5.00 -7.02 -4.53
N LEU A 87 6.03 -6.19 -4.48
CA LEU A 87 7.11 -6.36 -3.49
C LEU A 87 6.57 -6.29 -2.06
N LEU A 88 5.75 -5.30 -1.73
CA LEU A 88 5.21 -5.15 -0.38
C LEU A 88 4.34 -6.35 0.01
N PHE A 89 3.54 -6.90 -0.90
CA PHE A 89 2.70 -8.07 -0.65
C PHE A 89 3.48 -9.37 -0.52
N GLU A 90 4.73 -9.44 -0.93
CA GLU A 90 5.60 -10.58 -0.59
C GLU A 90 5.88 -10.63 0.93
N TYR A 91 6.07 -9.47 1.56
CA TYR A 91 6.45 -9.35 2.98
C TYR A 91 5.28 -9.07 3.91
N PHE A 92 4.19 -8.47 3.43
CA PHE A 92 3.12 -7.92 4.25
C PHE A 92 1.74 -8.42 3.85
N TYR A 93 0.84 -8.47 4.83
CA TYR A 93 -0.59 -8.51 4.61
C TYR A 93 -1.13 -7.09 4.54
N ALA A 94 -1.98 -6.80 3.56
CA ALA A 94 -2.76 -5.58 3.56
C ALA A 94 -3.99 -5.78 4.46
N ILE A 95 -4.16 -4.92 5.45
CA ILE A 95 -5.25 -5.02 6.41
C ILE A 95 -6.24 -3.88 6.32
N HIS A 96 -5.87 -2.80 5.65
CA HIS A 96 -6.73 -1.65 5.44
C HIS A 96 -6.32 -0.90 4.17
N ILE A 97 -7.31 -0.32 3.50
CA ILE A 97 -7.11 0.56 2.35
C ILE A 97 -8.17 1.65 2.35
N HIS A 98 -7.74 2.89 2.04
CA HIS A 98 -8.62 4.05 1.94
C HIS A 98 -8.21 4.92 0.76
N GLY A 99 -9.15 5.23 -0.14
CA GLY A 99 -8.90 6.11 -1.28
C GLY A 99 -8.92 7.57 -0.86
N ASN A 100 -7.93 8.36 -1.30
CA ASN A 100 -7.91 9.79 -1.03
C ASN A 100 -8.94 10.51 -1.92
N ASN A 101 -10.05 10.95 -1.32
CA ASN A 101 -11.17 11.59 -2.00
C ASN A 101 -10.91 13.03 -2.48
N ALA A 102 -9.72 13.57 -2.22
CA ALA A 102 -9.26 14.80 -2.85
C ALA A 102 -8.77 14.57 -4.28
N CYS A 103 -8.47 13.30 -4.61
CA CYS A 103 -7.97 12.87 -5.91
C CYS A 103 -9.00 11.97 -6.61
N TRP A 104 -9.02 12.00 -7.94
CA TRP A 104 -9.91 11.16 -8.73
C TRP A 104 -9.32 9.77 -8.95
N PHE A 105 -10.17 8.85 -9.42
CA PHE A 105 -9.70 7.56 -9.92
C PHE A 105 -8.74 7.75 -11.10
N SER A 106 -7.84 6.79 -11.30
CA SER A 106 -7.07 6.67 -12.54
C SER A 106 -8.00 6.48 -13.75
N THR A 107 -7.50 6.70 -14.94
CA THR A 107 -8.19 6.23 -16.14
C THR A 107 -8.33 4.71 -16.08
N PRO A 108 -9.47 4.14 -16.49
CA PRO A 108 -9.64 2.69 -16.55
C PRO A 108 -8.58 2.05 -17.46
N GLU A 109 -7.96 0.99 -16.99
CA GLU A 109 -7.11 0.13 -17.81
C GLU A 109 -7.94 -0.65 -18.84
N PRO A 110 -7.33 -1.20 -19.91
CA PRO A 110 -8.06 -1.96 -20.95
C PRO A 110 -8.87 -3.14 -20.43
N ASP A 111 -8.46 -3.74 -19.31
CA ASP A 111 -9.18 -4.80 -18.60
C ASP A 111 -10.33 -4.31 -17.73
N GLY A 112 -10.54 -2.99 -17.67
CA GLY A 112 -11.53 -2.33 -16.85
C GLY A 112 -11.11 -2.13 -15.40
N CYS A 113 -9.86 -2.42 -15.07
CA CYS A 113 -9.28 -2.13 -13.76
C CYS A 113 -9.17 -0.62 -13.56
N GLN A 114 -9.56 -0.14 -12.40
CA GLN A 114 -9.48 1.27 -12.06
C GLN A 114 -8.97 1.42 -10.63
N PHE A 115 -7.88 2.16 -10.47
CA PHE A 115 -7.27 2.45 -9.19
C PHE A 115 -7.57 3.86 -8.73
N PHE A 116 -7.45 4.11 -7.44
CA PHE A 116 -7.34 5.47 -6.94
C PHE A 116 -6.04 6.10 -7.42
N ASN A 117 -6.07 7.38 -7.76
CA ASN A 117 -4.83 8.08 -8.09
C ASN A 117 -3.92 8.26 -6.88
N VAL A 118 -4.54 8.41 -5.70
CA VAL A 118 -3.87 8.44 -4.40
C VAL A 118 -4.67 7.58 -3.42
N PHE A 119 -4.00 6.75 -2.65
CA PHE A 119 -4.64 5.95 -1.61
C PHE A 119 -3.70 5.64 -0.45
N GLU A 120 -4.28 5.44 0.72
CA GLU A 120 -3.61 4.99 1.92
C GLU A 120 -3.76 3.48 2.07
N ILE A 121 -2.69 2.81 2.48
CA ILE A 121 -2.70 1.36 2.76
C ILE A 121 -1.98 1.08 4.08
N THR A 122 -2.59 0.22 4.89
CA THR A 122 -1.97 -0.30 6.11
C THR A 122 -1.56 -1.76 5.91
N LEU A 123 -0.31 -2.05 6.22
CA LEU A 123 0.35 -3.30 5.97
C LEU A 123 0.93 -3.88 7.26
N LEU A 124 0.73 -5.18 7.52
CA LEU A 124 1.31 -5.92 8.64
C LEU A 124 2.28 -6.98 8.14
N ASN A 125 3.48 -7.04 8.74
CA ASN A 125 4.52 -7.97 8.34
C ASN A 125 4.10 -9.44 8.61
N LYS A 126 4.17 -10.28 7.59
CA LYS A 126 3.82 -11.71 7.65
C LYS A 126 4.63 -12.50 8.66
N ARG A 127 5.85 -12.05 9.00
CA ARG A 127 6.69 -12.68 10.02
C ARG A 127 6.24 -12.39 11.45
N CYS A 128 5.55 -11.26 11.65
CA CYS A 128 5.12 -10.80 12.97
C CYS A 128 3.67 -11.16 13.27
N PHE A 129 2.87 -11.40 12.24
CA PHE A 129 1.43 -11.62 12.36
C PHE A 129 1.01 -12.85 11.56
N ASN A 130 0.17 -13.66 12.17
CA ASN A 130 -0.46 -14.80 11.50
C ASN A 130 -1.92 -14.44 11.22
N ILE A 131 -2.23 -14.07 9.97
CA ILE A 131 -3.57 -13.75 9.52
C ILE A 131 -4.15 -15.01 8.87
N ILE A 132 -5.29 -15.48 9.38
CA ILE A 132 -5.88 -16.75 8.99
C ILE A 132 -7.00 -16.57 7.98
N GLU A 133 -7.75 -15.46 8.07
CA GLU A 133 -8.93 -15.25 7.25
C GLU A 133 -8.95 -13.83 6.66
N PRO A 134 -9.42 -13.68 5.41
CA PRO A 134 -9.68 -12.37 4.82
C PRO A 134 -10.79 -11.66 5.59
N SER A 135 -10.72 -10.33 5.67
CA SER A 135 -11.80 -9.53 6.21
C SER A 135 -12.98 -9.47 5.24
N ASN A 136 -14.21 -9.52 5.78
CA ASN A 136 -15.43 -9.23 5.04
C ASN A 136 -15.88 -7.77 5.22
N GLU A 137 -15.03 -6.94 5.80
CA GLU A 137 -15.34 -5.53 6.05
C GLU A 137 -15.40 -4.75 4.75
N GLU A 138 -16.38 -3.89 4.61
CA GLU A 138 -16.51 -2.99 3.46
C GLU A 138 -15.66 -1.73 3.69
N PHE A 139 -14.96 -1.26 2.67
CA PHE A 139 -14.20 -0.03 2.71
C PHE A 139 -14.86 1.07 1.88
N PRO A 140 -14.84 2.32 2.35
CA PRO A 140 -14.28 2.78 3.62
C PRO A 140 -15.08 2.30 4.82
N THR A 141 -14.40 2.13 5.95
CA THR A 141 -15.00 1.75 7.23
C THR A 141 -15.60 2.97 7.95
N ASN A 142 -16.30 2.75 9.07
CA ASN A 142 -16.79 3.84 9.90
C ASN A 142 -15.68 4.64 10.62
N TYR A 143 -14.43 4.18 10.58
CA TYR A 143 -13.28 4.84 11.17
C TYR A 143 -12.52 5.71 10.16
N ASP A 144 -12.81 5.55 8.87
CA ASP A 144 -12.20 6.33 7.83
C ASP A 144 -12.78 7.74 7.80
N MET A 145 -11.91 8.69 7.59
CA MET A 145 -12.28 10.09 7.47
C MET A 145 -11.91 10.61 6.09
N LYS A 146 -12.83 11.35 5.50
CA LYS A 146 -12.59 12.02 4.22
C LYS A 146 -11.35 12.91 4.30
N ASN A 147 -10.47 12.80 3.31
CA ASN A 147 -9.35 13.73 3.15
C ASN A 147 -9.84 15.15 2.83
N THR A 148 -10.97 15.27 2.10
CA THR A 148 -11.67 16.53 1.90
C THR A 148 -13.18 16.40 2.12
N LEU A 149 -13.74 17.31 2.92
CA LEU A 149 -15.17 17.26 3.30
C LEU A 149 -16.14 17.55 2.16
N HIS A 150 -15.67 18.26 1.13
CA HIS A 150 -16.52 18.70 0.01
C HIS A 150 -16.73 17.62 -1.05
N ASN A 151 -15.89 16.60 -1.11
CA ASN A 151 -15.99 15.53 -2.08
C ASN A 151 -16.76 14.34 -1.50
N GLN A 152 -17.32 13.53 -2.38
CA GLN A 152 -17.88 12.24 -1.98
C GLN A 152 -16.74 11.30 -1.56
N GLU A 153 -17.07 10.36 -0.67
CA GLU A 153 -16.15 9.28 -0.29
C GLU A 153 -15.93 8.34 -1.47
N LEU A 154 -14.73 7.76 -1.55
CA LEU A 154 -14.37 6.80 -2.57
C LEU A 154 -14.59 5.38 -2.05
N TYR A 155 -15.58 4.71 -2.62
CA TYR A 155 -15.92 3.35 -2.24
C TYR A 155 -15.20 2.33 -3.11
N LEU A 156 -14.71 1.26 -2.49
CA LEU A 156 -13.97 0.19 -3.14
C LEU A 156 -14.90 -0.85 -3.81
N TYR A 157 -15.81 -0.39 -4.65
CA TYR A 157 -16.79 -1.27 -5.31
C TYR A 157 -16.35 -1.76 -6.71
N THR A 158 -15.14 -1.40 -7.13
CA THR A 158 -14.63 -1.75 -8.46
C THR A 158 -13.44 -2.68 -8.35
N TYR A 159 -13.20 -3.46 -9.44
CA TYR A 159 -11.98 -4.21 -9.58
C TYR A 159 -10.74 -3.28 -9.47
N PRO A 160 -9.63 -3.66 -8.79
CA PRO A 160 -9.37 -4.99 -8.21
C PRO A 160 -9.93 -5.21 -6.80
N PHE A 161 -10.65 -4.25 -6.21
CA PHE A 161 -11.12 -4.29 -4.83
C PHE A 161 -12.39 -5.13 -4.66
N TYR A 162 -13.15 -5.31 -5.75
CA TYR A 162 -14.25 -6.26 -5.84
C TYR A 162 -14.16 -6.97 -7.18
N GLU A 163 -14.34 -8.29 -7.20
CA GLU A 163 -14.50 -9.01 -8.43
C GLU A 163 -15.66 -8.43 -9.24
N ARG A 164 -15.51 -8.42 -10.58
CA ARG A 164 -16.59 -8.04 -11.49
C ARG A 164 -17.88 -8.66 -10.99
N ILE A 165 -18.89 -7.84 -10.78
CA ILE A 165 -20.27 -8.32 -10.70
C ILE A 165 -20.58 -8.87 -12.09
N VAL A 166 -20.28 -10.14 -12.31
CA VAL A 166 -20.85 -10.87 -13.42
C VAL A 166 -22.32 -10.98 -13.09
N ARG A 167 -23.13 -10.09 -13.66
CA ARG A 167 -24.58 -10.28 -13.70
C ARG A 167 -24.87 -11.51 -14.55
N CYS A 168 -24.68 -12.68 -13.96
CA CYS A 168 -25.42 -13.86 -14.34
C CYS A 168 -26.78 -13.71 -13.67
N ASP A 169 -27.82 -13.77 -14.44
CA ASP A 169 -29.20 -13.62 -13.99
C ASP A 169 -29.42 -14.30 -12.63
N TYR A 170 -29.76 -13.47 -11.61
CA TYR A 170 -30.27 -13.80 -10.29
C TYR A 170 -29.36 -14.02 -9.07
N ASP A 171 -28.01 -14.13 -9.16
CA ASP A 171 -27.20 -14.24 -7.94
C ASP A 171 -26.00 -13.29 -7.98
N VAL A 172 -26.01 -12.29 -7.07
CA VAL A 172 -24.87 -11.38 -6.86
C VAL A 172 -23.93 -12.04 -5.86
N TYR A 173 -22.90 -12.70 -6.31
CA TYR A 173 -21.83 -13.18 -5.44
C TYR A 173 -20.82 -12.05 -5.23
N LYS A 174 -20.74 -11.55 -4.00
CA LYS A 174 -19.64 -10.67 -3.57
C LYS A 174 -18.42 -11.55 -3.29
N ILE A 175 -17.44 -11.53 -4.16
CA ILE A 175 -16.13 -12.12 -3.89
C ILE A 175 -15.18 -10.97 -3.56
N SER A 176 -14.69 -10.93 -2.32
CA SER A 176 -13.68 -9.95 -1.94
C SER A 176 -12.38 -10.19 -2.72
N PRO A 177 -11.81 -9.20 -3.37
CA PRO A 177 -10.54 -9.34 -4.09
C PRO A 177 -9.38 -9.74 -3.16
N TRP A 178 -9.51 -9.49 -1.87
CA TRP A 178 -8.56 -9.97 -0.88
C TRP A 178 -8.52 -11.49 -0.77
N ASN A 179 -9.58 -12.20 -1.15
CA ASN A 179 -9.58 -13.67 -1.24
C ASN A 179 -8.65 -14.18 -2.35
N SER A 180 -8.41 -13.40 -3.39
CA SER A 180 -7.52 -13.76 -4.48
C SER A 180 -6.05 -13.40 -4.21
N VAL A 181 -5.77 -12.40 -3.39
CA VAL A 181 -4.40 -12.09 -2.93
C VAL A 181 -3.83 -13.23 -2.07
N TYR A 182 -4.68 -13.98 -1.38
CA TYR A 182 -4.28 -15.12 -0.54
C TYR A 182 -4.20 -16.45 -1.28
N ASN A 183 -4.85 -16.57 -2.42
CA ASN A 183 -4.66 -17.73 -3.30
C ASN A 183 -3.61 -17.34 -4.32
N ASP A 184 -2.48 -18.01 -4.39
CA ASP A 184 -1.31 -17.86 -5.29
C ASP A 184 -1.64 -17.70 -6.81
N LYS A 185 -2.81 -17.16 -7.15
CA LYS A 185 -3.39 -17.01 -8.48
C LYS A 185 -3.51 -15.57 -8.96
N PHE A 186 -2.88 -14.58 -8.29
CA PHE A 186 -2.58 -13.35 -8.98
C PHE A 186 -1.36 -13.56 -9.87
N GLU A 187 -1.54 -14.30 -10.92
CA GLU A 187 -0.81 -14.02 -12.14
C GLU A 187 -1.35 -12.67 -12.63
N PHE A 188 -0.66 -11.59 -12.29
CA PHE A 188 -0.72 -10.42 -13.14
C PHE A 188 -0.09 -10.88 -14.44
N ASP A 189 -0.90 -11.22 -15.42
CA ASP A 189 -0.46 -11.29 -16.81
C ASP A 189 0.03 -9.88 -17.15
N ILE A 190 1.36 -9.73 -17.12
CA ILE A 190 2.10 -8.54 -17.53
C ILE A 190 2.38 -8.70 -19.02
#